data_1235ed97d47717fccbaae4e279f2d43d
#
_entry.id   1235ed97d47717fccbaae4e279f2d43d
#
_cell.length_a   1.000
_cell.length_b   1.000
_cell.length_c   1.000
_cell.angle_alpha   90.00
_cell.angle_beta   90.00
_cell.angle_gamma   90.00
#
_symmetry.space_group_name_H-M   'P 1'
#
loop_
_entity.id
_entity.type
_entity.pdbx_description
1 polymer ?
#
loop_
_entity_poly.entity_id
_entity_poly.type
_entity_poly.pdbx_seq_one_letter_code
_entity_poly.pdbx_strand_id
1 'polypeptide(L)'
;MDGITANFVDITNRNIFHARLHFTDTVTRIEHIAEGENPSLPFLLPGFIDAHVHIESSMLIPSEFARLAVTHGTVATISDPHEIANVCGMNGVYFMIRNGRSVPFKFHFGAPSCVPATQFETAGAVLNSDDVKTLLEDPSIYYLSEMMNFPGALHGDPEVLRKISAAQAIGKPVDGHAPGLRGDDAKNYIARGITTDHECFTYEEAHEKLQYGMKIIIREGSAAKNFDALIPLLHQYPDMIMFGSDDKHPDELAAWHINKLCARAVAKGIDVFHVLRAACINPILHYNMNVGRLRDGDAADFILVNNLREFDVLETYIDGQLVAENGVTKIPRSLSTDRPNAFNRTRIEPSALGIPANGPYPFPVIEALDGQLITNAIHEQPAIEQGHYVSDPSRDLLKIVVVNRYTNAPIAKAFIKNFGIKQGAIASSVAHDSHNIVAVGTDDESLCKSINLVIDHQGGVSCVKHNLDMVVPLPVAGLMS
;
A
#
# COMPACT_ATOMS: atom_id res chain seq x y z
N MET A 1 -30.68 11.95 18.58
CA MET A 1 -29.46 12.05 19.45
C MET A 1 -29.12 13.52 19.62
N ASP A 2 -28.70 13.92 20.81
CA ASP A 2 -28.13 15.25 20.99
C ASP A 2 -26.89 15.34 20.09
N GLY A 3 -26.82 16.39 19.26
CA GLY A 3 -25.72 16.53 18.28
C GLY A 3 -24.34 16.76 18.94
N ILE A 4 -23.27 16.61 18.17
CA ILE A 4 -21.89 16.85 18.62
C ILE A 4 -21.58 18.36 18.48
N THR A 5 -21.10 18.96 19.56
CA THR A 5 -20.67 20.37 19.56
C THR A 5 -19.16 20.45 19.44
N ALA A 6 -18.63 21.15 18.44
CA ALA A 6 -17.20 21.22 18.11
C ALA A 6 -16.83 22.48 17.32
N ASN A 7 -15.56 22.72 17.13
CA ASN A 7 -15.04 23.66 16.13
C ASN A 7 -15.15 23.01 14.74
N PHE A 8 -16.14 23.41 13.98
CA PHE A 8 -16.37 22.90 12.63
C PHE A 8 -15.36 23.50 11.66
N VAL A 9 -14.66 22.64 10.92
CA VAL A 9 -13.68 23.05 9.92
C VAL A 9 -14.30 22.98 8.53
N ASP A 10 -14.73 24.10 8.01
CA ASP A 10 -15.21 24.23 6.63
C ASP A 10 -14.03 24.34 5.68
N ILE A 11 -13.60 23.20 5.14
CA ILE A 11 -12.46 23.11 4.23
C ILE A 11 -12.74 23.88 2.94
N THR A 12 -13.96 23.86 2.46
CA THR A 12 -14.34 24.48 1.17
C THR A 12 -14.30 26.01 1.25
N ASN A 13 -14.88 26.58 2.31
CA ASN A 13 -14.91 28.02 2.52
C ASN A 13 -13.72 28.55 3.34
N ARG A 14 -12.82 27.67 3.77
CA ARG A 14 -11.59 28.00 4.55
C ARG A 14 -11.95 28.76 5.82
N ASN A 15 -12.93 28.27 6.55
CA ASN A 15 -13.42 28.89 7.78
C ASN A 15 -13.50 27.87 8.92
N ILE A 16 -13.37 28.34 10.15
CA ILE A 16 -13.56 27.56 11.36
C ILE A 16 -14.53 28.32 12.25
N PHE A 17 -15.60 27.66 12.68
CA PHE A 17 -16.59 28.24 13.53
C PHE A 17 -17.15 27.22 14.53
N HIS A 18 -17.72 27.69 15.61
CA HIS A 18 -18.36 26.87 16.62
C HIS A 18 -19.72 26.39 16.12
N ALA A 19 -19.90 25.06 16.03
CA ALA A 19 -21.13 24.46 15.52
C ALA A 19 -21.59 23.26 16.33
N ARG A 20 -22.86 22.88 16.13
CA ARG A 20 -23.41 21.59 16.53
C ARG A 20 -23.78 20.79 15.29
N LEU A 21 -23.18 19.61 15.16
CA LEU A 21 -23.48 18.65 14.10
C LEU A 21 -24.63 17.75 14.54
N HIS A 22 -25.74 17.76 13.79
CA HIS A 22 -26.84 16.81 13.91
C HIS A 22 -26.72 15.76 12.80
N PHE A 23 -26.80 14.49 13.16
CA PHE A 23 -26.64 13.40 12.21
C PHE A 23 -27.36 12.13 12.65
N THR A 24 -27.58 11.25 11.67
CA THR A 24 -27.92 9.83 11.81
C THR A 24 -26.84 9.04 11.07
N ASP A 25 -27.17 8.27 10.07
CA ASP A 25 -26.26 7.72 9.05
C ASP A 25 -25.76 8.81 8.07
N THR A 26 -26.51 9.92 8.02
CA THR A 26 -26.19 11.12 7.23
C THR A 26 -26.17 12.36 8.11
N VAL A 27 -25.45 13.38 7.65
CA VAL A 27 -25.49 14.73 8.22
C VAL A 27 -26.87 15.32 7.95
N THR A 28 -27.62 15.59 9.02
CA THR A 28 -28.97 16.15 8.89
C THR A 28 -28.99 17.68 8.99
N ARG A 29 -28.06 18.26 9.76
CA ARG A 29 -27.93 19.71 9.91
C ARG A 29 -26.62 20.09 10.56
N ILE A 30 -26.00 21.17 10.06
CA ILE A 30 -24.89 21.87 10.73
C ILE A 30 -25.44 23.17 11.31
N GLU A 31 -25.58 23.19 12.63
CA GLU A 31 -26.12 24.33 13.36
C GLU A 31 -24.99 25.26 13.78
N HIS A 32 -24.89 26.44 13.15
CA HIS A 32 -23.92 27.47 13.50
C HIS A 32 -24.26 28.07 14.86
N ILE A 33 -23.30 28.09 15.79
CA ILE A 33 -23.48 28.61 17.15
C ILE A 33 -22.79 29.98 17.29
N ALA A 34 -21.53 30.09 16.90
CA ALA A 34 -20.74 31.32 17.01
C ALA A 34 -19.58 31.32 16.00
N GLU A 35 -19.13 32.52 15.63
CA GLU A 35 -17.94 32.70 14.81
C GLU A 35 -16.67 32.39 15.59
N GLY A 36 -15.64 31.88 14.87
CA GLY A 36 -14.31 31.57 15.39
C GLY A 36 -14.23 30.28 16.20
N GLU A 37 -13.05 30.04 16.72
CA GLU A 37 -12.72 28.83 17.47
C GLU A 37 -13.08 28.96 18.95
N ASN A 38 -13.59 27.90 19.55
CA ASN A 38 -13.70 27.74 20.99
C ASN A 38 -12.56 26.85 21.51
N PRO A 39 -11.59 27.39 22.29
CA PRO A 39 -10.41 26.62 22.72
C PRO A 39 -10.71 25.39 23.60
N SER A 40 -11.92 25.29 24.14
CA SER A 40 -12.34 24.15 25.00
C SER A 40 -12.96 22.99 24.21
N LEU A 41 -13.12 23.13 22.89
CA LEU A 41 -13.79 22.14 22.05
C LEU A 41 -12.81 21.49 21.09
N PRO A 42 -13.03 20.20 20.73
CA PRO A 42 -12.28 19.54 19.67
C PRO A 42 -12.61 20.13 18.30
N PHE A 43 -11.82 19.77 17.29
CA PHE A 43 -12.10 20.12 15.91
C PHE A 43 -12.81 18.98 15.19
N LEU A 44 -13.86 19.32 14.45
CA LEU A 44 -14.68 18.42 13.64
C LEU A 44 -14.28 18.55 12.18
N LEU A 45 -13.81 17.45 11.58
CA LEU A 45 -13.34 17.35 10.21
C LEU A 45 -14.05 16.21 9.46
N PRO A 46 -14.12 16.23 8.11
CA PRO A 46 -14.37 14.99 7.36
C PRO A 46 -13.30 13.95 7.71
N GLY A 47 -13.65 12.67 7.62
CA GLY A 47 -12.67 11.59 7.85
C GLY A 47 -11.50 11.62 6.86
N PHE A 48 -10.34 11.16 7.30
CA PHE A 48 -9.17 11.02 6.42
C PHE A 48 -9.37 9.88 5.43
N ILE A 49 -8.78 10.04 4.26
CA ILE A 49 -8.78 9.04 3.18
C ILE A 49 -7.34 8.71 2.82
N ASP A 50 -7.03 7.42 2.77
CA ASP A 50 -5.80 6.93 2.17
C ASP A 50 -6.04 6.75 0.67
N ALA A 51 -5.40 7.61 -0.14
CA ALA A 51 -5.68 7.69 -1.57
C ALA A 51 -4.93 6.65 -2.41
N HIS A 52 -4.07 5.84 -1.81
CA HIS A 52 -3.40 4.71 -2.45
C HIS A 52 -2.78 3.79 -1.41
N VAL A 53 -3.23 2.53 -1.36
CA VAL A 53 -2.73 1.53 -0.41
C VAL A 53 -2.85 0.11 -0.95
N HIS A 54 -1.80 -0.69 -0.69
CA HIS A 54 -1.82 -2.15 -0.78
C HIS A 54 -2.08 -2.69 0.63
N ILE A 55 -3.33 -3.08 0.91
CA ILE A 55 -3.74 -3.57 2.23
C ILE A 55 -2.90 -4.77 2.64
N GLU A 56 -2.55 -5.61 1.68
CA GLU A 56 -1.76 -6.83 1.82
C GLU A 56 -0.39 -6.58 2.47
N SER A 57 0.23 -5.44 2.18
CA SER A 57 1.53 -5.04 2.77
C SER A 57 1.45 -4.82 4.27
N SER A 58 0.26 -4.55 4.80
CA SER A 58 0.02 -4.52 6.24
C SER A 58 -0.03 -5.91 6.90
N MET A 59 0.04 -6.98 6.12
CA MET A 59 -0.13 -8.38 6.56
C MET A 59 -1.49 -8.65 7.23
N LEU A 60 -2.46 -7.75 7.07
CA LEU A 60 -3.80 -7.82 7.63
C LEU A 60 -4.83 -7.99 6.52
N ILE A 61 -5.85 -8.80 6.78
CA ILE A 61 -7.04 -8.81 5.91
C ILE A 61 -7.79 -7.48 6.02
N PRO A 62 -8.60 -7.07 5.03
CA PRO A 62 -9.27 -5.77 5.05
C PRO A 62 -10.03 -5.47 6.34
N SER A 63 -10.74 -6.46 6.93
CA SER A 63 -11.45 -6.26 8.18
C SER A 63 -10.55 -5.92 9.37
N GLU A 64 -9.34 -6.48 9.45
CA GLU A 64 -8.38 -6.18 10.50
C GLU A 64 -7.59 -4.88 10.21
N PHE A 65 -7.29 -4.60 8.93
CA PHE A 65 -6.75 -3.31 8.50
C PHE A 65 -7.67 -2.15 8.93
N ALA A 66 -8.98 -2.26 8.66
CA ALA A 66 -9.96 -1.26 9.05
C ALA A 66 -9.93 -0.94 10.54
N ARG A 67 -9.76 -1.98 11.39
CA ARG A 67 -9.70 -1.83 12.85
C ARG A 67 -8.52 -0.99 13.33
N LEU A 68 -7.40 -1.01 12.62
CA LEU A 68 -6.26 -0.13 12.91
C LEU A 68 -6.46 1.24 12.27
N ALA A 69 -6.85 1.31 11.00
CA ALA A 69 -6.96 2.56 10.25
C ALA A 69 -7.93 3.56 10.91
N VAL A 70 -9.08 3.08 11.44
CA VAL A 70 -10.06 3.96 12.11
C VAL A 70 -9.53 4.60 13.38
N THR A 71 -8.54 4.01 14.05
CA THR A 71 -7.94 4.60 15.26
C THR A 71 -7.12 5.85 14.96
N HIS A 72 -6.75 6.02 13.69
CA HIS A 72 -6.04 7.19 13.15
C HIS A 72 -6.94 8.14 12.35
N GLY A 73 -8.28 7.94 12.40
CA GLY A 73 -9.25 8.78 11.70
C GLY A 73 -9.43 8.50 10.22
N THR A 74 -8.84 7.43 9.69
CA THR A 74 -9.07 7.03 8.30
C THR A 74 -10.42 6.32 8.21
N VAL A 75 -11.29 6.79 7.32
CA VAL A 75 -12.64 6.28 7.12
C VAL A 75 -12.80 5.52 5.80
N ALA A 76 -11.88 5.77 4.86
CA ALA A 76 -11.91 5.15 3.55
C ALA A 76 -10.52 5.00 2.95
N THR A 77 -10.41 4.08 1.99
CA THR A 77 -9.20 3.85 1.20
C THR A 77 -9.51 3.72 -0.29
N ILE A 78 -8.54 4.09 -1.12
CA ILE A 78 -8.39 3.66 -2.50
C ILE A 78 -7.36 2.53 -2.48
N SER A 79 -7.83 1.30 -2.68
CA SER A 79 -7.03 0.09 -2.45
C SER A 79 -6.79 -0.66 -3.74
N ASP A 80 -5.53 -0.92 -4.05
CA ASP A 80 -5.14 -1.77 -5.16
C ASP A 80 -4.84 -3.20 -4.67
N PRO A 81 -5.68 -4.19 -4.98
CA PRO A 81 -5.50 -5.57 -4.54
C PRO A 81 -4.65 -6.39 -5.52
N HIS A 82 -3.65 -5.81 -6.17
CA HIS A 82 -2.85 -6.55 -7.16
C HIS A 82 -1.94 -7.60 -6.52
N GLU A 83 -1.56 -7.41 -5.26
CA GLU A 83 -0.71 -8.35 -4.54
C GLU A 83 -1.40 -9.71 -4.36
N ILE A 84 -2.61 -9.71 -3.81
CA ILE A 84 -3.37 -10.97 -3.72
C ILE A 84 -3.80 -11.46 -5.11
N ALA A 85 -3.98 -10.57 -6.08
CA ALA A 85 -4.31 -10.97 -7.44
C ALA A 85 -3.13 -11.69 -8.13
N ASN A 86 -1.88 -11.31 -7.85
CA ASN A 86 -0.69 -12.05 -8.31
C ASN A 86 -0.66 -13.50 -7.78
N VAL A 87 -1.26 -13.75 -6.61
CA VAL A 87 -1.33 -15.09 -6.01
C VAL A 87 -2.57 -15.86 -6.44
N CYS A 88 -3.76 -15.23 -6.38
CA CYS A 88 -5.07 -15.88 -6.45
C CYS A 88 -5.95 -15.41 -7.63
N GLY A 89 -5.44 -14.50 -8.49
CA GLY A 89 -6.21 -13.94 -9.60
C GLY A 89 -7.46 -13.19 -9.14
N MET A 90 -8.50 -13.22 -9.95
CA MET A 90 -9.79 -12.59 -9.64
C MET A 90 -10.40 -13.06 -8.31
N ASN A 91 -10.18 -14.32 -7.92
CA ASN A 91 -10.68 -14.85 -6.65
C ASN A 91 -10.09 -14.10 -5.45
N GLY A 92 -8.83 -13.67 -5.54
CA GLY A 92 -8.16 -12.82 -4.54
C GLY A 92 -8.83 -11.47 -4.44
N VAL A 93 -9.09 -10.81 -5.57
CA VAL A 93 -9.79 -9.51 -5.61
C VAL A 93 -11.18 -9.62 -4.97
N TYR A 94 -11.96 -10.64 -5.33
CA TYR A 94 -13.27 -10.86 -4.74
C TYR A 94 -13.21 -11.20 -3.24
N PHE A 95 -12.15 -11.86 -2.77
CA PHE A 95 -11.94 -12.06 -1.33
C PHE A 95 -11.78 -10.71 -0.62
N MET A 96 -10.94 -9.80 -1.14
CA MET A 96 -10.73 -8.48 -0.55
C MET A 96 -12.04 -7.70 -0.45
N ILE A 97 -12.85 -7.70 -1.52
CA ILE A 97 -14.16 -7.06 -1.56
C ILE A 97 -15.12 -7.66 -0.51
N ARG A 98 -15.24 -9.00 -0.47
CA ARG A 98 -16.15 -9.66 0.49
C ARG A 98 -15.73 -9.42 1.93
N ASN A 99 -14.43 -9.53 2.23
CA ASN A 99 -13.92 -9.30 3.57
C ASN A 99 -14.06 -7.84 4.00
N GLY A 100 -13.75 -6.89 3.10
CA GLY A 100 -13.93 -5.46 3.35
C GLY A 100 -15.39 -5.08 3.68
N ARG A 101 -16.36 -5.72 3.04
CA ARG A 101 -17.80 -5.49 3.31
C ARG A 101 -18.27 -5.99 4.68
N SER A 102 -17.47 -6.75 5.39
CA SER A 102 -17.86 -7.30 6.70
C SER A 102 -17.71 -6.30 7.86
N VAL A 103 -17.16 -5.12 7.62
CA VAL A 103 -16.88 -4.09 8.62
C VAL A 103 -17.36 -2.71 8.15
N PRO A 104 -17.72 -1.80 9.06
CA PRO A 104 -18.13 -0.44 8.74
C PRO A 104 -16.92 0.44 8.36
N PHE A 105 -16.31 0.14 7.20
CA PHE A 105 -15.20 0.90 6.63
C PHE A 105 -15.38 0.96 5.11
N LYS A 106 -15.00 2.07 4.48
CA LYS A 106 -15.30 2.33 3.07
C LYS A 106 -14.10 2.00 2.17
N PHE A 107 -13.96 0.73 1.81
CA PHE A 107 -12.96 0.29 0.83
C PHE A 107 -13.41 0.58 -0.60
N HIS A 108 -12.56 1.22 -1.38
CA HIS A 108 -12.75 1.45 -2.81
C HIS A 108 -11.68 0.68 -3.57
N PHE A 109 -11.97 -0.57 -3.92
CA PHE A 109 -11.03 -1.44 -4.62
C PHE A 109 -10.95 -1.11 -6.10
N GLY A 110 -9.73 -1.21 -6.65
CA GLY A 110 -9.44 -1.13 -8.08
C GLY A 110 -9.40 -2.51 -8.76
N ALA A 111 -9.47 -2.51 -10.10
CA ALA A 111 -9.14 -3.68 -10.89
C ALA A 111 -7.63 -3.70 -11.15
N PRO A 112 -6.90 -4.74 -10.72
CA PRO A 112 -5.46 -4.84 -10.96
C PRO A 112 -5.11 -4.79 -12.44
N SER A 113 -4.25 -3.85 -12.82
CA SER A 113 -3.89 -3.61 -14.22
C SER A 113 -2.80 -4.56 -14.72
N CYS A 114 -1.87 -4.93 -13.84
CA CYS A 114 -0.64 -5.65 -14.17
C CYS A 114 -0.49 -6.91 -13.30
N VAL A 115 -1.08 -8.02 -13.74
CA VAL A 115 -0.95 -9.35 -13.13
C VAL A 115 -0.61 -10.36 -14.21
N PRO A 116 0.60 -10.94 -14.22
CA PRO A 116 1.72 -10.65 -13.33
C PRO A 116 2.27 -9.23 -13.52
N ALA A 117 2.90 -8.69 -12.50
CA ALA A 117 3.52 -7.37 -12.54
C ALA A 117 4.64 -7.31 -13.59
N THR A 118 5.38 -8.41 -13.76
CA THR A 118 6.42 -8.58 -14.78
C THR A 118 6.38 -9.98 -15.39
N GLN A 119 6.88 -10.10 -16.62
CA GLN A 119 7.04 -11.40 -17.31
C GLN A 119 8.30 -12.17 -16.89
N PHE A 120 9.15 -11.58 -16.05
CA PHE A 120 10.42 -12.17 -15.61
C PHE A 120 10.27 -13.07 -14.39
N GLU A 121 9.14 -12.99 -13.68
CA GLU A 121 8.83 -13.81 -12.52
C GLU A 121 7.59 -14.68 -12.76
N THR A 122 7.51 -15.77 -11.97
CA THR A 122 6.32 -16.65 -11.97
C THR A 122 5.36 -16.16 -10.91
N ALA A 123 4.17 -15.74 -11.32
CA ALA A 123 3.04 -15.45 -10.44
C ALA A 123 2.07 -16.62 -10.37
N GLY A 124 1.13 -16.56 -9.44
CA GLY A 124 0.07 -17.56 -9.27
C GLY A 124 -1.07 -17.43 -10.29
N ALA A 125 -1.20 -16.25 -10.91
CA ALA A 125 -2.28 -15.97 -11.86
C ALA A 125 -1.85 -14.98 -12.95
N VAL A 126 -2.70 -14.89 -13.97
CA VAL A 126 -2.62 -13.89 -15.05
C VAL A 126 -3.99 -13.25 -15.18
N LEU A 127 -4.06 -11.92 -15.24
CA LEU A 127 -5.27 -11.16 -15.58
C LEU A 127 -5.10 -10.50 -16.95
N ASN A 128 -5.77 -11.04 -17.94
CA ASN A 128 -5.80 -10.46 -19.29
C ASN A 128 -6.81 -9.28 -19.37
N SER A 129 -6.92 -8.65 -20.53
CA SER A 129 -7.84 -7.51 -20.73
C SER A 129 -9.32 -7.85 -20.57
N ASP A 130 -9.74 -9.09 -20.82
CA ASP A 130 -11.12 -9.52 -20.63
C ASP A 130 -11.44 -9.74 -19.14
N ASP A 131 -10.48 -10.30 -18.38
CA ASP A 131 -10.59 -10.44 -16.92
C ASP A 131 -10.71 -9.06 -16.25
N VAL A 132 -9.82 -8.13 -16.62
CA VAL A 132 -9.83 -6.75 -16.10
C VAL A 132 -11.11 -6.02 -16.47
N LYS A 133 -11.62 -6.19 -17.69
CA LYS A 133 -12.92 -5.65 -18.10
C LYS A 133 -14.05 -6.20 -17.24
N THR A 134 -14.06 -7.53 -16.98
CA THR A 134 -15.06 -8.16 -16.12
C THR A 134 -15.01 -7.58 -14.69
N LEU A 135 -13.82 -7.37 -14.12
CA LEU A 135 -13.67 -6.69 -12.82
C LEU A 135 -14.20 -5.26 -12.88
N LEU A 136 -13.83 -4.49 -13.89
CA LEU A 136 -14.28 -3.11 -14.04
C LEU A 136 -15.81 -2.96 -14.17
N GLU A 137 -16.49 -3.93 -14.73
CA GLU A 137 -17.96 -3.97 -14.82
C GLU A 137 -18.64 -4.27 -13.46
N ASP A 138 -17.90 -4.80 -12.48
CA ASP A 138 -18.41 -4.97 -11.11
C ASP A 138 -18.59 -3.60 -10.42
N PRO A 139 -19.78 -3.31 -9.85
CA PRO A 139 -20.02 -2.05 -9.15
C PRO A 139 -19.17 -1.84 -7.88
N SER A 140 -18.52 -2.89 -7.38
CA SER A 140 -17.61 -2.82 -6.22
C SER A 140 -16.18 -2.42 -6.59
N ILE A 141 -15.90 -2.31 -7.89
CA ILE A 141 -14.62 -1.86 -8.42
C ILE A 141 -14.77 -0.41 -8.88
N TYR A 142 -13.92 0.46 -8.42
CA TYR A 142 -14.07 1.91 -8.61
C TYR A 142 -13.18 2.49 -9.69
N TYR A 143 -12.05 1.85 -10.01
CA TYR A 143 -11.03 2.38 -10.90
C TYR A 143 -10.18 1.25 -11.50
N LEU A 144 -9.36 1.55 -12.51
CA LEU A 144 -8.27 0.69 -12.95
C LEU A 144 -7.04 1.04 -12.12
N SER A 145 -6.54 0.06 -11.36
CA SER A 145 -5.39 0.26 -10.48
C SER A 145 -4.13 0.60 -11.26
N GLU A 146 -3.10 0.97 -10.54
CA GLU A 146 -1.84 1.51 -11.06
C GLU A 146 -1.30 0.79 -12.30
N MET A 147 -1.09 1.55 -13.35
CA MET A 147 -0.57 1.06 -14.62
C MET A 147 0.97 0.99 -14.57
N MET A 148 1.49 -0.05 -13.90
CA MET A 148 2.93 -0.28 -13.74
C MET A 148 3.63 -0.53 -15.09
N ASN A 149 2.92 -1.13 -16.07
CA ASN A 149 3.48 -1.32 -17.40
C ASN A 149 3.41 -0.02 -18.24
N PHE A 150 4.04 1.06 -17.68
CA PHE A 150 4.12 2.33 -18.42
C PHE A 150 4.88 2.20 -19.76
N PRO A 151 5.92 1.34 -19.91
CA PRO A 151 6.52 1.11 -21.22
C PRO A 151 5.52 0.56 -22.23
N GLY A 152 4.68 -0.39 -21.82
CA GLY A 152 3.60 -0.92 -22.69
C GLY A 152 2.58 0.16 -23.07
N ALA A 153 2.21 1.04 -22.16
CA ALA A 153 1.32 2.17 -22.44
C ALA A 153 1.94 3.14 -23.45
N LEU A 154 3.23 3.44 -23.34
CA LEU A 154 3.97 4.31 -24.24
C LEU A 154 4.13 3.71 -25.64
N HIS A 155 4.52 2.44 -25.72
CA HIS A 155 4.81 1.76 -26.98
C HIS A 155 3.60 1.11 -27.64
N GLY A 156 2.40 1.26 -27.04
CA GLY A 156 1.16 0.83 -27.64
C GLY A 156 0.87 -0.67 -27.54
N ASP A 157 1.28 -1.31 -26.43
CA ASP A 157 0.95 -2.71 -26.14
C ASP A 157 -0.57 -2.92 -26.18
N PRO A 158 -1.09 -3.83 -27.05
CA PRO A 158 -2.53 -4.00 -27.22
C PRO A 158 -3.25 -4.44 -25.95
N GLU A 159 -2.62 -5.25 -25.08
CA GLU A 159 -3.22 -5.69 -23.80
C GLU A 159 -3.36 -4.51 -22.85
N VAL A 160 -2.30 -3.70 -22.70
CA VAL A 160 -2.31 -2.51 -21.86
C VAL A 160 -3.38 -1.51 -22.33
N LEU A 161 -3.40 -1.23 -23.63
CA LEU A 161 -4.35 -0.25 -24.20
C LEU A 161 -5.81 -0.72 -24.09
N ARG A 162 -6.10 -2.04 -24.21
CA ARG A 162 -7.45 -2.57 -24.01
C ARG A 162 -7.91 -2.39 -22.57
N LYS A 163 -7.04 -2.63 -21.57
CA LYS A 163 -7.35 -2.43 -20.14
C LYS A 163 -7.68 -0.96 -19.84
N ILE A 164 -6.85 -0.03 -20.31
CA ILE A 164 -7.08 1.42 -20.17
C ILE A 164 -8.41 1.82 -20.83
N SER A 165 -8.63 1.38 -22.07
CA SER A 165 -9.86 1.68 -22.82
C SER A 165 -11.13 1.12 -22.14
N ALA A 166 -11.04 -0.05 -21.50
CA ALA A 166 -12.15 -0.63 -20.76
C ALA A 166 -12.59 0.25 -19.57
N ALA A 167 -11.64 0.80 -18.82
CA ALA A 167 -11.94 1.73 -17.73
C ALA A 167 -12.55 3.04 -18.25
N GLN A 168 -11.93 3.62 -19.30
CA GLN A 168 -12.40 4.87 -19.89
C GLN A 168 -13.82 4.75 -20.47
N ALA A 169 -14.16 3.63 -21.11
CA ALA A 169 -15.48 3.40 -21.69
C ALA A 169 -16.63 3.47 -20.67
N ILE A 170 -16.35 3.24 -19.41
CA ILE A 170 -17.34 3.29 -18.31
C ILE A 170 -17.07 4.46 -17.34
N GLY A 171 -16.19 5.37 -17.69
CA GLY A 171 -15.91 6.58 -16.91
C GLY A 171 -15.16 6.36 -15.60
N LYS A 172 -14.47 5.22 -15.45
CA LYS A 172 -13.64 4.95 -14.27
C LYS A 172 -12.23 5.51 -14.45
N PRO A 173 -11.64 6.12 -13.40
CA PRO A 173 -10.26 6.62 -13.47
C PRO A 173 -9.24 5.50 -13.71
N VAL A 174 -8.09 5.89 -14.22
CA VAL A 174 -6.93 5.00 -14.40
C VAL A 174 -5.78 5.58 -13.59
N ASP A 175 -5.28 4.83 -12.64
CA ASP A 175 -4.13 5.22 -11.85
C ASP A 175 -2.82 4.85 -12.53
N GLY A 176 -1.78 5.61 -12.24
CA GLY A 176 -0.46 5.46 -12.80
C GLY A 176 0.60 5.05 -11.80
N HIS A 177 1.68 4.53 -12.36
CA HIS A 177 2.90 4.11 -11.69
C HIS A 177 4.04 4.28 -12.68
N ALA A 178 4.73 5.43 -12.67
CA ALA A 178 5.71 5.75 -13.70
C ALA A 178 6.94 6.47 -13.10
N PRO A 179 7.77 5.74 -12.31
CA PRO A 179 8.94 6.33 -11.65
C PRO A 179 9.93 6.87 -12.68
N GLY A 180 10.37 8.13 -12.47
CA GLY A 180 11.36 8.79 -13.32
C GLY A 180 10.87 9.19 -14.70
N LEU A 181 9.60 8.97 -15.05
CA LEU A 181 9.07 9.32 -16.38
C LEU A 181 8.86 10.84 -16.48
N ARG A 182 9.47 11.45 -17.51
CA ARG A 182 9.50 12.91 -17.71
C ARG A 182 9.33 13.30 -19.18
N GLY A 183 9.18 14.60 -19.42
CA GLY A 183 9.14 15.20 -20.77
C GLY A 183 7.98 14.69 -21.62
N ASP A 184 8.26 14.42 -22.87
CA ASP A 184 7.26 13.98 -23.84
C ASP A 184 6.72 12.57 -23.51
N ASP A 185 7.53 11.71 -22.88
CA ASP A 185 7.05 10.40 -22.44
C ASP A 185 6.01 10.53 -21.33
N ALA A 186 6.21 11.44 -20.36
CA ALA A 186 5.20 11.72 -19.35
C ALA A 186 3.90 12.27 -19.97
N LYS A 187 4.00 13.20 -20.96
CA LYS A 187 2.82 13.70 -21.69
C LYS A 187 2.09 12.58 -22.43
N ASN A 188 2.85 11.71 -23.11
CA ASN A 188 2.28 10.58 -23.84
C ASN A 188 1.57 9.59 -22.91
N TYR A 189 2.13 9.33 -21.74
CA TYR A 189 1.53 8.49 -20.70
C TYR A 189 0.21 9.09 -20.21
N ILE A 190 0.20 10.37 -19.87
CA ILE A 190 -0.99 11.12 -19.47
C ILE A 190 -2.04 11.16 -20.60
N ALA A 191 -1.61 11.32 -21.83
CA ALA A 191 -2.50 11.33 -22.99
C ALA A 191 -3.21 9.99 -23.25
N ARG A 192 -2.72 8.88 -22.66
CA ARG A 192 -3.45 7.60 -22.64
C ARG A 192 -4.64 7.63 -21.68
N GLY A 193 -4.80 8.69 -20.89
CA GLY A 193 -5.88 8.88 -19.92
C GLY A 193 -5.55 8.36 -18.51
N ILE A 194 -4.28 8.22 -18.22
CA ILE A 194 -3.79 7.90 -16.88
C ILE A 194 -3.76 9.20 -16.07
N THR A 195 -4.33 9.18 -14.87
CA THR A 195 -4.75 10.41 -14.17
C THR A 195 -3.97 10.74 -12.91
N THR A 196 -3.25 9.75 -12.34
CA THR A 196 -2.47 9.90 -11.10
C THR A 196 -1.07 9.33 -11.26
N ASP A 197 -0.18 9.70 -10.34
CA ASP A 197 1.11 9.02 -10.11
C ASP A 197 1.53 9.20 -8.65
N HIS A 198 2.07 8.14 -8.03
CA HIS A 198 2.60 8.14 -6.67
C HIS A 198 4.10 7.84 -6.61
N GLU A 199 4.72 7.55 -7.77
CA GLU A 199 6.12 7.11 -7.88
C GLU A 199 7.14 8.23 -8.06
N CYS A 200 6.72 9.49 -8.11
CA CYS A 200 7.65 10.60 -8.22
C CYS A 200 8.61 10.67 -7.03
N PHE A 201 9.91 10.71 -7.29
CA PHE A 201 10.95 10.82 -6.25
C PHE A 201 11.44 12.25 -6.03
N THR A 202 11.32 13.12 -7.03
CA THR A 202 11.83 14.49 -6.98
C THR A 202 10.73 15.51 -7.17
N TYR A 203 10.97 16.71 -6.63
CA TYR A 203 10.09 17.87 -6.82
C TYR A 203 9.87 18.16 -8.30
N GLU A 204 10.95 18.15 -9.09
CA GLU A 204 10.94 18.51 -10.50
C GLU A 204 10.12 17.53 -11.33
N GLU A 205 10.20 16.23 -11.04
CA GLU A 205 9.40 15.21 -11.70
C GLU A 205 7.91 15.41 -11.44
N ALA A 206 7.54 15.52 -10.16
CA ALA A 206 6.14 15.69 -9.77
C ALA A 206 5.57 17.02 -10.26
N HIS A 207 6.34 18.12 -10.18
CA HIS A 207 5.94 19.43 -10.67
C HIS A 207 5.64 19.39 -12.18
N GLU A 208 6.48 18.74 -12.97
CA GLU A 208 6.30 18.60 -14.40
C GLU A 208 5.02 17.81 -14.73
N LYS A 209 4.76 16.69 -14.05
CA LYS A 209 3.53 15.90 -14.23
C LYS A 209 2.27 16.68 -13.82
N LEU A 210 2.34 17.47 -12.73
CA LEU A 210 1.26 18.39 -12.33
C LEU A 210 0.97 19.44 -13.41
N GLN A 211 2.00 20.02 -14.02
CA GLN A 211 1.83 20.97 -15.13
C GLN A 211 1.16 20.34 -16.35
N TYR A 212 1.33 19.05 -16.56
CA TYR A 212 0.66 18.30 -17.63
C TYR A 212 -0.76 17.83 -17.27
N GLY A 213 -1.23 18.16 -16.04
CA GLY A 213 -2.60 17.85 -15.59
C GLY A 213 -2.75 16.53 -14.85
N MET A 214 -1.67 15.79 -14.57
CA MET A 214 -1.68 14.58 -13.75
C MET A 214 -1.75 14.96 -12.27
N LYS A 215 -2.55 14.24 -11.48
CA LYS A 215 -2.56 14.38 -10.04
C LYS A 215 -1.43 13.58 -9.40
N ILE A 216 -0.91 14.09 -8.29
CA ILE A 216 0.17 13.43 -7.55
C ILE A 216 -0.34 12.94 -6.20
N ILE A 217 -0.03 11.69 -5.88
CA ILE A 217 -0.24 11.12 -4.55
C ILE A 217 1.10 11.14 -3.83
N ILE A 218 1.18 11.93 -2.77
CA ILE A 218 2.34 11.93 -1.88
C ILE A 218 2.21 10.72 -0.97
N ARG A 219 3.16 9.79 -1.08
CA ARG A 219 3.14 8.54 -0.34
C ARG A 219 4.16 8.50 0.79
N GLU A 220 3.80 7.80 1.85
CA GLU A 220 4.68 7.54 2.99
C GLU A 220 4.46 6.10 3.45
N GLY A 221 4.94 5.17 2.64
CA GLY A 221 5.00 3.75 2.93
C GLY A 221 6.10 3.40 3.93
N SER A 222 6.29 2.11 4.21
CA SER A 222 7.37 1.67 5.08
C SER A 222 8.72 1.68 4.39
N ALA A 223 8.77 1.36 3.11
CA ALA A 223 10.00 1.35 2.31
C ALA A 223 10.13 2.58 1.40
N ALA A 224 9.06 2.99 0.73
CA ALA A 224 9.05 4.08 -0.23
C ALA A 224 8.44 5.35 0.37
N LYS A 225 9.23 6.42 0.42
CA LYS A 225 8.86 7.68 1.07
C LYS A 225 9.25 8.86 0.17
N ASN A 226 8.27 9.64 -0.25
CA ASN A 226 8.52 10.83 -1.08
C ASN A 226 7.96 12.14 -0.47
N PHE A 227 7.41 12.06 0.75
CA PHE A 227 6.76 13.19 1.39
C PHE A 227 7.65 14.43 1.46
N ASP A 228 8.89 14.30 1.94
CA ASP A 228 9.76 15.45 2.15
C ASP A 228 10.14 16.16 0.85
N ALA A 229 10.29 15.41 -0.24
CA ALA A 229 10.57 15.95 -1.57
C ALA A 229 9.37 16.66 -2.19
N LEU A 230 8.16 16.14 -1.99
CA LEU A 230 6.98 16.56 -2.75
C LEU A 230 6.04 17.50 -1.99
N ILE A 231 6.08 17.52 -0.65
CA ILE A 231 5.12 18.31 0.14
C ILE A 231 5.13 19.81 -0.18
N PRO A 232 6.24 20.44 -0.60
CA PRO A 232 6.22 21.86 -0.99
C PRO A 232 5.29 22.16 -2.19
N LEU A 233 5.00 21.17 -3.05
CA LEU A 233 4.09 21.31 -4.18
C LEU A 233 2.64 21.61 -3.75
N LEU A 234 2.27 21.23 -2.54
CA LEU A 234 0.92 21.47 -2.00
C LEU A 234 0.60 22.97 -1.80
N HIS A 235 1.61 23.84 -1.71
CA HIS A 235 1.40 25.30 -1.75
C HIS A 235 0.79 25.78 -3.06
N GLN A 236 1.19 25.17 -4.20
CA GLN A 236 0.83 25.63 -5.55
C GLN A 236 -0.30 24.80 -6.17
N TYR A 237 -0.43 23.54 -5.78
CA TYR A 237 -1.36 22.57 -6.38
C TYR A 237 -2.29 21.91 -5.37
N PRO A 238 -3.02 22.68 -4.52
CA PRO A 238 -3.83 22.13 -3.44
C PRO A 238 -4.98 21.22 -3.92
N ASP A 239 -5.42 21.37 -5.16
CA ASP A 239 -6.50 20.60 -5.76
C ASP A 239 -6.04 19.33 -6.52
N MET A 240 -4.72 19.17 -6.69
CA MET A 240 -4.15 18.11 -7.50
C MET A 240 -3.27 17.13 -6.71
N ILE A 241 -3.16 17.32 -5.40
CA ILE A 241 -2.36 16.47 -4.53
C ILE A 241 -3.27 15.71 -3.57
N MET A 242 -2.95 14.43 -3.34
CA MET A 242 -3.57 13.54 -2.37
C MET A 242 -2.50 12.89 -1.50
N PHE A 243 -2.89 12.30 -0.36
CA PHE A 243 -2.00 11.51 0.49
C PHE A 243 -2.33 10.03 0.40
N GLY A 244 -1.30 9.19 0.34
CA GLY A 244 -1.42 7.75 0.36
C GLY A 244 -0.35 7.11 1.24
N SER A 245 -0.58 5.87 1.66
CA SER A 245 0.38 5.09 2.44
C SER A 245 1.16 4.09 1.60
N ASP A 246 0.61 3.67 0.45
CA ASP A 246 1.23 2.67 -0.42
C ASP A 246 1.51 1.36 0.36
N ASP A 247 2.72 0.83 0.34
CA ASP A 247 3.15 -0.35 1.10
C ASP A 247 3.41 -0.01 2.57
N LYS A 248 2.40 -0.08 3.40
CA LYS A 248 2.50 0.22 4.83
C LYS A 248 2.48 -1.02 5.69
N HIS A 249 3.59 -1.28 6.38
CA HIS A 249 3.75 -2.42 7.26
C HIS A 249 2.91 -2.29 8.55
N PRO A 250 2.56 -3.40 9.21
CA PRO A 250 1.61 -3.40 10.32
C PRO A 250 2.10 -2.62 11.55
N ASP A 251 3.39 -2.60 11.82
CA ASP A 251 4.00 -1.86 12.92
C ASP A 251 3.90 -0.34 12.73
N GLU A 252 4.14 0.16 11.52
CA GLU A 252 3.94 1.58 11.21
C GLU A 252 2.45 1.95 11.17
N LEU A 253 1.59 1.08 10.61
CA LEU A 253 0.14 1.31 10.59
C LEU A 253 -0.43 1.36 12.02
N ALA A 254 0.07 0.54 12.93
CA ALA A 254 -0.32 0.59 14.34
C ALA A 254 0.09 1.90 15.03
N ALA A 255 1.19 2.51 14.58
CA ALA A 255 1.72 3.73 15.17
C ALA A 255 1.07 5.01 14.60
N TRP A 256 0.77 5.05 13.30
CA TRP A 256 0.27 6.24 12.60
C TRP A 256 -0.26 5.94 11.20
N HIS A 257 -1.09 6.85 10.68
CA HIS A 257 -1.61 6.80 9.32
C HIS A 257 -1.66 8.21 8.71
N ILE A 258 -2.66 8.53 7.87
CA ILE A 258 -2.81 9.82 7.18
C ILE A 258 -2.80 11.03 8.14
N ASN A 259 -3.27 10.87 9.38
CA ASN A 259 -3.26 11.92 10.39
C ASN A 259 -1.85 12.51 10.64
N LYS A 260 -0.81 11.67 10.66
CA LYS A 260 0.56 12.14 10.87
C LYS A 260 1.20 12.75 9.62
N LEU A 261 0.73 12.40 8.42
CA LEU A 261 1.08 13.16 7.20
C LEU A 261 0.53 14.58 7.28
N CYS A 262 -0.71 14.74 7.75
CA CYS A 262 -1.30 16.06 7.99
C CYS A 262 -0.49 16.88 9.00
N ALA A 263 -0.14 16.26 10.13
CA ALA A 263 0.66 16.93 11.16
C ALA A 263 2.04 17.38 10.64
N ARG A 264 2.75 16.49 9.92
CA ARG A 264 4.05 16.82 9.31
C ARG A 264 3.93 17.93 8.26
N ALA A 265 2.87 17.93 7.45
CA ALA A 265 2.65 18.97 6.45
C ALA A 265 2.44 20.35 7.09
N VAL A 266 1.58 20.44 8.12
CA VAL A 266 1.36 21.68 8.88
C VAL A 266 2.66 22.12 9.58
N ALA A 267 3.41 21.22 10.17
CA ALA A 267 4.70 21.53 10.80
C ALA A 267 5.75 22.09 9.82
N LYS A 268 5.64 21.75 8.52
CA LYS A 268 6.45 22.32 7.43
C LYS A 268 5.89 23.65 6.89
N GLY A 269 4.84 24.20 7.50
CA GLY A 269 4.25 25.48 7.12
C GLY A 269 3.25 25.43 5.97
N ILE A 270 2.79 24.24 5.58
CA ILE A 270 1.70 24.13 4.61
C ILE A 270 0.40 24.60 5.27
N ASP A 271 -0.38 25.37 4.53
CA ASP A 271 -1.69 25.84 4.97
C ASP A 271 -2.60 24.66 5.33
N VAL A 272 -3.22 24.71 6.50
CA VAL A 272 -4.04 23.60 7.02
C VAL A 272 -5.20 23.21 6.11
N PHE A 273 -5.82 24.18 5.44
CA PHE A 273 -6.93 23.88 4.51
C PHE A 273 -6.44 23.17 3.25
N HIS A 274 -5.23 23.46 2.78
CA HIS A 274 -4.60 22.70 1.69
C HIS A 274 -4.31 21.26 2.12
N VAL A 275 -3.77 21.09 3.34
CA VAL A 275 -3.51 19.75 3.92
C VAL A 275 -4.80 18.94 4.02
N LEU A 276 -5.85 19.51 4.62
CA LEU A 276 -7.13 18.82 4.78
C LEU A 276 -7.82 18.56 3.44
N ARG A 277 -7.62 19.42 2.46
CA ARG A 277 -8.12 19.19 1.11
C ARG A 277 -7.46 17.95 0.48
N ALA A 278 -6.15 17.80 0.62
CA ALA A 278 -5.42 16.63 0.14
C ALA A 278 -5.80 15.33 0.88
N ALA A 279 -6.06 15.42 2.18
CA ALA A 279 -6.34 14.28 3.04
C ALA A 279 -7.83 13.82 3.04
N CYS A 280 -8.78 14.74 2.76
CA CYS A 280 -10.21 14.46 2.96
C CYS A 280 -11.06 14.71 1.70
N ILE A 281 -10.69 15.65 0.81
CA ILE A 281 -11.59 16.13 -0.25
C ILE A 281 -11.16 15.64 -1.64
N ASN A 282 -9.88 15.82 -1.98
CA ASN A 282 -9.39 15.51 -3.33
C ASN A 282 -9.59 14.03 -3.73
N PRO A 283 -9.37 13.04 -2.84
CA PRO A 283 -9.65 11.64 -3.17
C PRO A 283 -11.14 11.42 -3.50
N ILE A 284 -12.05 11.98 -2.70
CA ILE A 284 -13.50 11.85 -2.93
C ILE A 284 -13.88 12.35 -4.31
N LEU A 285 -13.38 13.53 -4.67
CA LEU A 285 -13.70 14.17 -5.95
C LEU A 285 -13.07 13.44 -7.14
N HIS A 286 -11.87 12.88 -6.96
CA HIS A 286 -11.18 12.20 -8.04
C HIS A 286 -11.78 10.83 -8.36
N TYR A 287 -12.04 10.04 -7.33
CA TYR A 287 -12.54 8.67 -7.48
C TYR A 287 -14.07 8.55 -7.36
N ASN A 288 -14.78 9.69 -7.24
CA ASN A 288 -16.22 9.73 -7.04
C ASN A 288 -16.69 8.82 -5.88
N MET A 289 -16.02 8.97 -4.72
CA MET A 289 -16.24 8.09 -3.57
C MET A 289 -17.54 8.40 -2.84
N ASN A 290 -18.18 7.36 -2.33
CA ASN A 290 -19.34 7.50 -1.44
C ASN A 290 -18.89 7.75 0.01
N VAL A 291 -18.21 8.87 0.24
CA VAL A 291 -17.71 9.33 1.53
C VAL A 291 -18.19 10.76 1.79
N GLY A 292 -18.60 11.02 3.01
CA GLY A 292 -19.12 12.34 3.40
C GLY A 292 -18.05 13.42 3.48
N ARG A 293 -18.41 14.64 3.12
CA ARG A 293 -17.57 15.85 3.19
C ARG A 293 -18.09 16.86 4.22
N LEU A 294 -18.93 16.39 5.15
CA LEU A 294 -19.60 17.20 6.16
C LEU A 294 -20.47 18.32 5.58
N ARG A 295 -21.37 17.96 4.69
CA ARG A 295 -22.45 18.83 4.20
C ARG A 295 -23.80 18.21 4.52
N ASP A 296 -24.84 19.01 4.61
CA ASP A 296 -26.20 18.51 4.79
C ASP A 296 -26.53 17.46 3.70
N GLY A 297 -26.96 16.28 4.12
CA GLY A 297 -27.28 15.14 3.26
C GLY A 297 -26.10 14.22 2.91
N ASP A 298 -24.85 14.58 3.19
CA ASP A 298 -23.70 13.69 3.03
C ASP A 298 -23.75 12.55 4.06
N ALA A 299 -23.11 11.42 3.76
CA ALA A 299 -22.84 10.37 4.75
C ALA A 299 -22.12 10.95 5.97
N ALA A 300 -22.47 10.49 7.17
CA ALA A 300 -21.87 10.99 8.41
C ALA A 300 -20.50 10.30 8.68
N ASP A 301 -19.52 10.62 7.82
CA ASP A 301 -18.14 10.15 7.88
C ASP A 301 -17.22 11.27 8.36
N PHE A 302 -16.92 11.29 9.64
CA PHE A 302 -16.19 12.40 10.23
C PHE A 302 -15.33 11.97 11.41
N ILE A 303 -14.42 12.88 11.82
CA ILE A 303 -13.53 12.68 12.95
C ILE A 303 -13.56 13.89 13.88
N LEU A 304 -13.29 13.65 15.15
CA LEU A 304 -12.91 14.65 16.11
C LEU A 304 -11.41 14.55 16.40
N VAL A 305 -10.71 15.68 16.32
CA VAL A 305 -9.28 15.76 16.64
C VAL A 305 -9.03 16.79 17.74
N ASN A 306 -7.95 16.60 18.50
CA ASN A 306 -7.57 17.49 19.59
C ASN A 306 -7.22 18.91 19.10
N ASN A 307 -6.52 19.01 17.99
CA ASN A 307 -6.10 20.27 17.37
C ASN A 307 -5.70 20.06 15.90
N LEU A 308 -5.49 21.15 15.16
CA LEU A 308 -5.08 21.15 13.74
C LEU A 308 -3.55 21.20 13.54
N ARG A 309 -2.77 20.77 14.50
CA ARG A 309 -1.30 20.67 14.42
C ARG A 309 -0.84 19.23 14.51
N GLU A 310 -1.22 18.53 15.57
CA GLU A 310 -0.85 17.12 15.82
C GLU A 310 -1.84 16.13 15.21
N PHE A 311 -3.10 16.53 15.03
CA PHE A 311 -4.20 15.69 14.51
C PHE A 311 -4.34 14.38 15.27
N ASP A 312 -4.21 14.41 16.62
CA ASP A 312 -4.51 13.23 17.42
C ASP A 312 -6.02 13.04 17.45
N VAL A 313 -6.43 11.85 16.98
CA VAL A 313 -7.83 11.51 16.75
C VAL A 313 -8.46 11.08 18.06
N LEU A 314 -9.55 11.77 18.43
CA LEU A 314 -10.35 11.47 19.61
C LEU A 314 -11.46 10.48 19.29
N GLU A 315 -12.18 10.72 18.18
CA GLU A 315 -13.31 9.89 17.75
C GLU A 315 -13.35 9.80 16.22
N THR A 316 -13.77 8.63 15.73
CA THR A 316 -13.97 8.38 14.29
C THR A 316 -15.39 7.83 14.08
N TYR A 317 -16.11 8.43 13.15
CA TYR A 317 -17.47 8.04 12.76
C TYR A 317 -17.50 7.66 11.29
N ILE A 318 -18.23 6.58 10.97
CA ILE A 318 -18.53 6.14 9.60
C ILE A 318 -20.02 5.84 9.53
N ASP A 319 -20.73 6.45 8.56
CA ASP A 319 -22.20 6.39 8.45
C ASP A 319 -22.88 6.63 9.82
N GLY A 320 -22.39 7.62 10.57
CA GLY A 320 -22.88 8.01 11.89
C GLY A 320 -22.59 7.03 13.03
N GLN A 321 -21.90 5.92 12.79
CA GLN A 321 -21.49 4.97 13.81
C GLN A 321 -20.13 5.33 14.38
N LEU A 322 -19.98 5.36 15.71
CA LEU A 322 -18.69 5.51 16.37
C LEU A 322 -17.88 4.22 16.19
N VAL A 323 -16.84 4.29 15.35
CA VAL A 323 -15.98 3.14 14.99
C VAL A 323 -14.63 3.11 15.70
N ALA A 324 -14.20 4.26 16.26
CA ALA A 324 -13.03 4.33 17.14
C ALA A 324 -13.15 5.50 18.11
N GLU A 325 -12.54 5.35 19.29
CA GLU A 325 -12.52 6.35 20.35
C GLU A 325 -11.19 6.27 21.11
N ASN A 326 -10.49 7.41 21.25
CA ASN A 326 -9.22 7.53 22.00
C ASN A 326 -8.18 6.46 21.63
N GLY A 327 -7.99 6.21 20.31
CA GLY A 327 -7.04 5.22 19.82
C GLY A 327 -7.50 3.76 19.94
N VAL A 328 -8.76 3.52 20.34
CA VAL A 328 -9.31 2.17 20.50
C VAL A 328 -10.42 1.94 19.49
N THR A 329 -10.27 0.93 18.63
CA THR A 329 -11.32 0.55 17.69
C THR A 329 -12.56 0.01 18.39
N LYS A 330 -13.74 0.37 17.89
CA LYS A 330 -15.04 -0.20 18.29
C LYS A 330 -15.52 -1.26 17.28
N ILE A 331 -14.82 -1.42 16.16
CA ILE A 331 -15.13 -2.45 15.18
C ILE A 331 -14.82 -3.82 15.80
N PRO A 332 -15.81 -4.73 15.90
CA PRO A 332 -15.58 -6.06 16.47
C PRO A 332 -14.61 -6.86 15.57
N ARG A 333 -13.85 -7.75 16.18
CA ARG A 333 -13.00 -8.67 15.42
C ARG A 333 -13.88 -9.64 14.63
N SER A 334 -13.63 -9.72 13.32
CA SER A 334 -14.32 -10.67 12.44
C SER A 334 -13.35 -11.78 12.07
N LEU A 335 -13.67 -13.03 12.45
CA LEU A 335 -12.86 -14.19 12.04
C LEU A 335 -13.35 -14.66 10.65
N SER A 336 -12.59 -14.35 9.62
CA SER A 336 -12.81 -14.97 8.31
C SER A 336 -12.32 -16.42 8.32
N THR A 337 -13.15 -17.32 7.81
CA THR A 337 -12.77 -18.73 7.55
C THR A 337 -12.30 -18.95 6.11
N ASP A 338 -12.55 -17.96 5.25
CA ASP A 338 -12.10 -17.97 3.84
C ASP A 338 -10.59 -17.65 3.78
N ARG A 339 -9.82 -18.53 3.18
CA ARG A 339 -8.36 -18.43 3.09
C ARG A 339 -7.89 -18.79 1.68
N PRO A 340 -8.18 -17.96 0.68
CA PRO A 340 -7.70 -18.22 -0.67
C PRO A 340 -6.18 -18.24 -0.67
N ASN A 341 -5.61 -19.21 -1.36
CA ASN A 341 -4.16 -19.34 -1.49
C ASN A 341 -3.79 -20.16 -2.73
N ALA A 342 -2.60 -19.92 -3.28
CA ALA A 342 -1.97 -20.76 -4.29
C ALA A 342 -0.56 -21.11 -3.82
N PHE A 343 -0.40 -22.32 -3.28
CA PHE A 343 0.86 -22.75 -2.69
C PHE A 343 1.05 -24.25 -2.92
N ASN A 344 1.96 -24.62 -3.85
CA ASN A 344 2.19 -26.00 -4.30
C ASN A 344 3.64 -26.48 -4.11
N ARG A 345 4.50 -25.65 -3.52
CA ARG A 345 5.90 -26.02 -3.26
C ARG A 345 5.99 -27.05 -2.16
N THR A 346 6.76 -28.10 -2.39
CA THR A 346 7.15 -29.10 -1.37
C THR A 346 8.43 -28.67 -0.65
N ARG A 347 8.65 -29.25 0.55
CA ARG A 347 9.87 -29.01 1.34
C ARG A 347 11.12 -29.25 0.49
N ILE A 348 12.16 -28.50 0.81
CA ILE A 348 13.47 -28.58 0.17
C ILE A 348 14.50 -29.18 1.13
N GLU A 349 15.63 -29.63 0.56
CA GLU A 349 16.79 -30.11 1.33
C GLU A 349 17.93 -29.06 1.25
N PRO A 350 18.83 -28.99 2.24
CA PRO A 350 19.97 -28.05 2.23
C PRO A 350 20.83 -28.15 0.97
N SER A 351 21.01 -29.37 0.44
CA SER A 351 21.77 -29.61 -0.79
C SER A 351 21.23 -28.89 -2.03
N ALA A 352 19.92 -28.56 -2.04
CA ALA A 352 19.32 -27.79 -3.13
C ALA A 352 19.80 -26.32 -3.18
N LEU A 353 20.41 -25.80 -2.09
CA LEU A 353 20.86 -24.44 -1.95
C LEU A 353 22.33 -24.25 -2.33
N GLY A 354 23.07 -25.33 -2.57
CA GLY A 354 24.48 -25.25 -2.96
C GLY A 354 24.72 -24.48 -4.27
N ILE A 355 25.74 -23.64 -4.31
CA ILE A 355 26.22 -22.93 -5.51
C ILE A 355 27.63 -23.45 -5.82
N PRO A 356 27.84 -24.28 -6.86
CA PRO A 356 29.15 -24.80 -7.21
C PRO A 356 30.14 -23.66 -7.50
N ALA A 357 31.37 -23.77 -6.97
CA ALA A 357 32.43 -22.75 -7.15
C ALA A 357 33.15 -22.87 -8.52
N ASN A 358 32.39 -23.08 -9.60
CA ASN A 358 32.84 -23.13 -10.99
C ASN A 358 32.20 -22.03 -11.86
N GLY A 359 31.50 -21.09 -11.23
CA GLY A 359 30.83 -19.97 -11.88
C GLY A 359 31.73 -18.78 -12.19
N PRO A 360 31.17 -17.66 -12.61
CA PRO A 360 31.92 -16.45 -12.92
C PRO A 360 32.73 -15.95 -11.72
N TYR A 361 33.85 -15.34 -12.02
CA TYR A 361 34.75 -14.76 -11.02
C TYR A 361 35.22 -13.39 -11.51
N PRO A 362 35.00 -12.28 -10.77
CA PRO A 362 34.22 -12.20 -9.52
C PRO A 362 32.73 -12.49 -9.72
N PHE A 363 32.02 -12.90 -8.65
CA PHE A 363 30.61 -13.27 -8.69
C PHE A 363 29.74 -12.03 -8.64
N PRO A 364 28.62 -11.96 -9.43
CA PRO A 364 27.68 -10.85 -9.35
C PRO A 364 26.88 -10.91 -8.03
N VAL A 365 26.75 -9.76 -7.36
CA VAL A 365 26.13 -9.63 -6.04
C VAL A 365 25.15 -8.47 -6.06
N ILE A 366 24.00 -8.64 -5.41
CA ILE A 366 23.03 -7.58 -5.16
C ILE A 366 23.52 -6.76 -3.96
N GLU A 367 23.68 -5.46 -4.13
CA GLU A 367 23.93 -4.55 -3.01
C GLU A 367 22.62 -3.88 -2.60
N ALA A 368 22.09 -4.24 -1.41
CA ALA A 368 20.93 -3.60 -0.83
C ALA A 368 21.29 -2.21 -0.29
N LEU A 369 20.40 -1.25 -0.48
CA LEU A 369 20.53 0.11 0.01
C LEU A 369 19.47 0.38 1.08
N ASP A 370 19.90 0.78 2.27
CA ASP A 370 18.97 1.03 3.38
C ASP A 370 17.96 2.13 3.04
N GLY A 371 16.69 1.84 3.29
CA GLY A 371 15.57 2.77 3.01
C GLY A 371 15.30 3.02 1.52
N GLN A 372 15.81 2.18 0.60
CA GLN A 372 15.61 2.30 -0.84
C GLN A 372 14.96 1.05 -1.44
N LEU A 373 14.16 1.24 -2.50
CA LEU A 373 13.61 0.12 -3.30
C LEU A 373 14.54 -0.31 -4.44
N ILE A 374 15.55 0.50 -4.76
CA ILE A 374 16.55 0.18 -5.78
C ILE A 374 17.73 -0.53 -5.14
N THR A 375 18.44 -1.34 -5.95
CA THR A 375 19.66 -2.04 -5.56
C THR A 375 20.77 -1.72 -6.57
N ASN A 376 22.03 -1.90 -6.15
CA ASN A 376 23.16 -1.87 -7.07
C ASN A 376 23.57 -3.29 -7.47
N ALA A 377 24.14 -3.41 -8.67
CA ALA A 377 24.84 -4.62 -9.10
C ALA A 377 26.34 -4.43 -8.88
N ILE A 378 26.92 -5.21 -7.98
CA ILE A 378 28.36 -5.19 -7.69
C ILE A 378 28.96 -6.57 -7.96
N HIS A 379 30.30 -6.68 -7.86
CA HIS A 379 31.01 -7.92 -8.02
C HIS A 379 31.90 -8.17 -6.81
N GLU A 380 31.76 -9.34 -6.20
CA GLU A 380 32.51 -9.77 -5.01
C GLU A 380 33.06 -11.18 -5.18
N GLN A 381 33.92 -11.58 -4.25
CA GLN A 381 34.45 -12.94 -4.16
C GLN A 381 33.84 -13.64 -2.96
N PRO A 382 32.81 -14.48 -3.13
CA PRO A 382 32.27 -15.28 -2.03
C PRO A 382 33.35 -16.24 -1.50
N ALA A 383 33.24 -16.57 -0.22
CA ALA A 383 34.06 -17.61 0.38
C ALA A 383 33.77 -18.98 -0.28
N ILE A 384 34.74 -19.87 -0.31
CA ILE A 384 34.59 -21.22 -0.89
C ILE A 384 34.84 -22.25 0.20
N GLU A 385 33.86 -23.12 0.39
CA GLU A 385 33.97 -24.28 1.26
C GLU A 385 33.53 -25.54 0.51
N GLN A 386 34.28 -26.60 0.60
CA GLN A 386 33.97 -27.91 -0.03
C GLN A 386 33.56 -27.80 -1.51
N GLY A 387 34.14 -26.86 -2.26
CA GLY A 387 33.85 -26.67 -3.69
C GLY A 387 32.56 -25.88 -3.99
N HIS A 388 31.95 -25.24 -2.99
CA HIS A 388 30.77 -24.39 -3.14
C HIS A 388 31.05 -22.98 -2.63
N TYR A 389 30.42 -21.99 -3.27
CA TYR A 389 30.36 -20.63 -2.75
C TYR A 389 29.42 -20.59 -1.52
N VAL A 390 29.92 -19.99 -0.43
CA VAL A 390 29.17 -19.89 0.85
C VAL A 390 29.03 -18.44 1.30
N SER A 391 28.09 -18.17 2.20
CA SER A 391 27.92 -16.87 2.86
C SER A 391 29.15 -16.53 3.71
N ASP A 392 29.47 -15.24 3.79
CA ASP A 392 30.50 -14.68 4.69
C ASP A 392 29.87 -13.57 5.55
N PRO A 393 29.32 -13.91 6.73
CA PRO A 393 28.69 -12.93 7.62
C PRO A 393 29.64 -11.85 8.16
N SER A 394 30.96 -12.10 8.13
CA SER A 394 31.93 -11.11 8.57
C SER A 394 32.04 -9.93 7.61
N ARG A 395 31.87 -10.20 6.31
CA ARG A 395 31.84 -9.21 5.22
C ARG A 395 30.44 -8.76 4.84
N ASP A 396 29.41 -9.26 5.53
CA ASP A 396 28.00 -9.09 5.20
C ASP A 396 27.68 -9.49 3.74
N LEU A 397 28.25 -10.59 3.29
CA LEU A 397 28.00 -11.19 1.99
C LEU A 397 27.22 -12.48 2.20
N LEU A 398 25.90 -12.40 2.05
CA LEU A 398 24.98 -13.48 2.42
C LEU A 398 24.35 -14.12 1.20
N LYS A 399 24.03 -15.40 1.28
CA LYS A 399 23.25 -16.08 0.25
C LYS A 399 21.81 -15.58 0.30
N ILE A 400 21.26 -15.20 -0.86
CA ILE A 400 19.85 -14.93 -1.10
C ILE A 400 19.32 -15.97 -2.08
N VAL A 401 18.09 -16.45 -1.82
CA VAL A 401 17.44 -17.41 -2.70
C VAL A 401 15.98 -17.03 -2.93
N VAL A 402 15.50 -17.34 -4.14
CA VAL A 402 14.07 -17.23 -4.50
C VAL A 402 13.56 -18.63 -4.81
N VAL A 403 12.55 -19.05 -4.07
CA VAL A 403 11.91 -20.36 -4.21
C VAL A 403 10.50 -20.17 -4.74
N ASN A 404 10.25 -20.70 -5.95
CA ASN A 404 8.93 -20.63 -6.54
C ASN A 404 7.92 -21.39 -5.67
N ARG A 405 6.88 -20.68 -5.18
CA ARG A 405 5.83 -21.25 -4.32
C ARG A 405 4.74 -21.97 -5.09
N TYR A 406 4.61 -21.68 -6.36
CA TYR A 406 3.52 -22.20 -7.22
C TYR A 406 3.84 -23.55 -7.81
N THR A 407 5.12 -23.84 -8.00
CA THR A 407 5.61 -25.10 -8.58
C THR A 407 6.93 -25.54 -7.95
N ASN A 408 7.33 -26.80 -8.20
CA ASN A 408 8.65 -27.31 -7.79
C ASN A 408 9.76 -26.94 -8.80
N ALA A 409 9.75 -25.69 -9.27
CA ALA A 409 10.78 -25.16 -10.17
C ALA A 409 12.18 -25.12 -9.49
N PRO A 410 13.27 -25.02 -10.27
CA PRO A 410 14.61 -24.79 -9.74
C PRO A 410 14.68 -23.53 -8.87
N ILE A 411 15.49 -23.57 -7.83
CA ILE A 411 15.71 -22.46 -6.90
C ILE A 411 16.68 -21.47 -7.53
N ALA A 412 16.30 -20.19 -7.62
CA ALA A 412 17.21 -19.12 -7.98
C ALA A 412 18.10 -18.77 -6.78
N LYS A 413 19.41 -18.61 -7.02
CA LYS A 413 20.44 -18.42 -5.98
C LYS A 413 21.39 -17.30 -6.38
N ALA A 414 21.66 -16.39 -5.45
CA ALA A 414 22.58 -15.29 -5.61
C ALA A 414 23.22 -14.93 -4.26
N PHE A 415 23.99 -13.84 -4.26
CA PHE A 415 24.49 -13.22 -3.04
C PHE A 415 23.97 -11.81 -2.91
N ILE A 416 23.77 -11.39 -1.65
CA ILE A 416 23.35 -10.04 -1.27
C ILE A 416 24.31 -9.47 -0.22
N LYS A 417 24.52 -8.16 -0.28
CA LYS A 417 25.34 -7.39 0.66
C LYS A 417 24.50 -6.32 1.36
N ASN A 418 24.95 -5.86 2.50
CA ASN A 418 24.31 -4.84 3.35
C ASN A 418 22.98 -5.32 3.96
N PHE A 419 22.88 -6.60 4.29
CA PHE A 419 21.67 -7.19 4.90
C PHE A 419 21.75 -7.30 6.43
N GLY A 420 22.95 -7.41 6.97
CA GLY A 420 23.26 -7.29 8.40
C GLY A 420 23.06 -8.53 9.26
N ILE A 421 22.54 -9.65 8.74
CA ILE A 421 22.33 -10.88 9.54
C ILE A 421 23.70 -11.51 9.87
N LYS A 422 23.94 -11.77 11.14
CA LYS A 422 25.20 -12.39 11.62
C LYS A 422 25.08 -13.88 11.90
N GLN A 423 23.86 -14.40 12.12
CA GLN A 423 23.59 -15.82 12.41
C GLN A 423 22.16 -16.17 11.97
N GLY A 424 21.98 -17.35 11.36
CA GLY A 424 20.69 -17.88 11.01
C GLY A 424 20.17 -17.37 9.68
N ALA A 425 18.86 -17.38 9.50
CA ALA A 425 18.18 -17.01 8.27
C ALA A 425 16.80 -16.43 8.51
N ILE A 426 16.31 -15.66 7.55
CA ILE A 426 14.92 -15.24 7.45
C ILE A 426 14.36 -15.67 6.10
N ALA A 427 13.05 -15.94 6.04
CA ALA A 427 12.32 -16.19 4.80
C ALA A 427 10.94 -15.55 4.86
N SER A 428 10.45 -15.09 3.70
CA SER A 428 9.13 -14.46 3.57
C SER A 428 8.47 -14.84 2.26
N SER A 429 7.14 -15.06 2.31
CA SER A 429 6.28 -15.09 1.13
C SER A 429 5.65 -13.73 0.82
N VAL A 430 5.88 -12.70 1.65
CA VAL A 430 5.53 -11.31 1.36
C VAL A 430 6.70 -10.71 0.58
N ALA A 431 6.71 -10.96 -0.72
CA ALA A 431 7.82 -10.58 -1.61
C ALA A 431 7.23 -10.03 -2.92
N HIS A 432 7.12 -8.74 -2.97
CA HIS A 432 6.46 -8.00 -4.05
C HIS A 432 7.13 -8.24 -5.41
N ASP A 433 6.37 -8.43 -6.50
CA ASP A 433 4.91 -8.53 -6.51
C ASP A 433 4.46 -9.97 -6.71
N SER A 434 5.34 -10.86 -7.14
CA SER A 434 5.00 -12.26 -7.48
C SER A 434 4.88 -13.17 -6.26
N HIS A 435 5.29 -12.71 -5.08
CA HIS A 435 5.16 -13.38 -3.79
C HIS A 435 5.74 -14.80 -3.73
N ASN A 436 6.80 -15.05 -4.48
CA ASN A 436 7.62 -16.23 -4.27
C ASN A 436 8.33 -16.15 -2.91
N ILE A 437 8.81 -17.27 -2.39
CA ILE A 437 9.54 -17.26 -1.12
C ILE A 437 10.92 -16.68 -1.37
N VAL A 438 11.23 -15.55 -0.73
CA VAL A 438 12.57 -14.97 -0.68
C VAL A 438 13.19 -15.25 0.68
N ALA A 439 14.44 -15.74 0.67
CA ALA A 439 15.15 -16.03 1.91
C ALA A 439 16.60 -15.55 1.86
N VAL A 440 17.11 -15.06 2.99
CA VAL A 440 18.50 -14.63 3.17
C VAL A 440 19.05 -15.29 4.42
N GLY A 441 20.28 -15.82 4.35
CA GLY A 441 20.85 -16.48 5.51
C GLY A 441 22.36 -16.69 5.46
N THR A 442 22.88 -17.07 6.61
CA THR A 442 24.31 -17.22 6.87
C THR A 442 24.85 -18.60 6.49
N ASP A 443 23.96 -19.60 6.34
CA ASP A 443 24.30 -20.98 6.00
C ASP A 443 23.09 -21.70 5.36
N ASP A 444 23.36 -22.81 4.67
CA ASP A 444 22.33 -23.53 3.91
C ASP A 444 21.34 -24.29 4.80
N GLU A 445 21.74 -24.73 5.99
CA GLU A 445 20.85 -25.38 6.96
C GLU A 445 19.82 -24.39 7.50
N SER A 446 20.26 -23.22 7.95
CA SER A 446 19.39 -22.16 8.45
C SER A 446 18.44 -21.64 7.34
N LEU A 447 18.95 -21.44 6.12
CA LEU A 447 18.15 -21.09 4.95
C LEU A 447 17.06 -22.13 4.67
N CYS A 448 17.47 -23.41 4.55
CA CYS A 448 16.56 -24.51 4.29
C CYS A 448 15.45 -24.58 5.35
N LYS A 449 15.81 -24.44 6.61
CA LYS A 449 14.88 -24.51 7.73
C LYS A 449 13.89 -23.33 7.71
N SER A 450 14.36 -22.10 7.48
CA SER A 450 13.48 -20.93 7.39
C SER A 450 12.51 -21.03 6.21
N ILE A 451 12.96 -21.47 5.05
CA ILE A 451 12.13 -21.71 3.87
C ILE A 451 11.07 -22.78 4.15
N ASN A 452 11.46 -23.90 4.75
CA ASN A 452 10.54 -24.99 5.05
C ASN A 452 9.48 -24.61 6.09
N LEU A 453 9.77 -23.70 7.03
CA LEU A 453 8.76 -23.13 7.92
C LEU A 453 7.69 -22.35 7.13
N VAL A 454 8.07 -21.56 6.13
CA VAL A 454 7.12 -20.86 5.26
C VAL A 454 6.32 -21.85 4.42
N ILE A 455 6.96 -22.91 3.89
CA ILE A 455 6.28 -23.97 3.12
C ILE A 455 5.26 -24.71 3.98
N ASP A 456 5.63 -25.13 5.17
CA ASP A 456 4.75 -25.90 6.08
C ASP A 456 3.49 -25.11 6.47
N HIS A 457 3.59 -23.79 6.57
CA HIS A 457 2.46 -22.89 6.90
C HIS A 457 1.76 -22.34 5.65
N GLN A 458 2.21 -22.74 4.44
CA GLN A 458 1.67 -22.24 3.16
C GLN A 458 1.72 -20.72 3.03
N GLY A 459 2.77 -20.09 3.61
CA GLY A 459 3.01 -18.67 3.59
C GLY A 459 3.24 -18.07 4.97
N GLY A 460 3.97 -17.00 5.00
CA GLY A 460 4.32 -16.30 6.23
C GLY A 460 5.72 -15.70 6.20
N VAL A 461 6.13 -15.20 7.35
CA VAL A 461 7.49 -14.69 7.61
C VAL A 461 8.12 -15.57 8.69
N SER A 462 9.32 -16.07 8.44
CA SER A 462 10.05 -16.93 9.38
C SER A 462 11.42 -16.38 9.73
N CYS A 463 11.89 -16.70 10.94
CA CYS A 463 13.23 -16.41 11.40
C CYS A 463 13.78 -17.64 12.11
N VAL A 464 14.99 -18.05 11.77
CA VAL A 464 15.69 -19.20 12.35
C VAL A 464 17.03 -18.75 12.87
N LYS A 465 17.35 -19.12 14.13
CA LYS A 465 18.68 -18.87 14.73
C LYS A 465 18.95 -19.93 15.79
N HIS A 466 19.99 -20.77 15.61
CA HIS A 466 20.34 -21.85 16.54
C HIS A 466 19.11 -22.66 17.01
N ASN A 467 18.69 -22.49 18.25
CA ASN A 467 17.57 -23.19 18.86
C ASN A 467 16.24 -22.39 18.83
N LEU A 468 16.19 -21.29 18.09
CA LEU A 468 15.02 -20.45 17.96
C LEU A 468 14.47 -20.55 16.54
N ASP A 469 13.27 -21.09 16.41
CA ASP A 469 12.48 -21.14 15.19
C ASP A 469 11.21 -20.35 15.42
N MET A 470 11.01 -19.32 14.64
CA MET A 470 9.81 -18.49 14.71
C MET A 470 9.17 -18.40 13.33
N VAL A 471 7.85 -18.39 13.30
CA VAL A 471 7.07 -18.12 12.10
C VAL A 471 5.83 -17.31 12.46
N VAL A 472 5.51 -16.34 11.64
CA VAL A 472 4.22 -15.64 11.61
C VAL A 472 3.48 -16.19 10.40
N PRO A 473 2.49 -17.09 10.60
CA PRO A 473 1.72 -17.63 9.50
C PRO A 473 0.82 -16.56 8.88
N LEU A 474 0.77 -16.53 7.57
CA LEU A 474 -0.10 -15.65 6.78
C LEU A 474 -0.99 -16.50 5.87
N PRO A 475 -2.09 -17.08 6.41
CA PRO A 475 -2.86 -18.11 5.74
C PRO A 475 -3.67 -17.61 4.53
N VAL A 476 -3.90 -16.31 4.43
CA VAL A 476 -4.59 -15.70 3.28
C VAL A 476 -3.55 -15.32 2.24
N ALA A 477 -3.52 -16.02 1.16
CA ALA A 477 -2.61 -15.86 0.02
C ALA A 477 -1.11 -15.93 0.39
N GLY A 478 -0.76 -16.37 1.62
CA GLY A 478 0.62 -16.24 2.14
C GLY A 478 1.03 -14.80 2.42
N LEU A 479 0.10 -13.88 2.51
CA LEU A 479 0.31 -12.43 2.64
C LEU A 479 -0.32 -11.85 3.90
N MET A 480 -1.49 -12.36 4.33
CA MET A 480 -2.35 -11.74 5.33
C MET A 480 -2.88 -12.75 6.34
N SER A 481 -3.29 -12.23 7.52
CA SER A 481 -3.97 -12.99 8.58
C SER A 481 -5.08 -12.17 9.25
#